data_4cbc7179564f039f9fdbb7dcaeb7553d
#
_entry.id   4cbc7179564f039f9fdbb7dcaeb7553d
#
_cell.length_a   1.000
_cell.length_b   1.000
_cell.length_c   1.000
_cell.angle_alpha   90.00
_cell.angle_beta   90.00
_cell.angle_gamma   90.00
#
_symmetry.space_group_name_H-M   'P 1'
#
loop_
_entity.id
_entity.type
_entity.pdbx_description
1 polymer ?
#
loop_
_entity_poly.entity_id
_entity_poly.type
_entity_poly.pdbx_seq_one_letter_code
_entity_poly.pdbx_strand_id
1 'polypeptide(L)'
;MTINEIKKPFSFPRFLTETISFGALHSALLCTVLIPFLTNSGLLPLQLSIILLARKLVRLLSDSVFGMAFDKFGPKPVFLIGRLLKLSAYFLFLLPASFETYLLAVLVSGVSYSSIYGKVGAYIYNTLSANGKVSLYPRAMSIYYFVMDILLASMHFVAAGLFKIYGYNLLIYISIAMNITTVLIIMRVVPNAKQSGLHNYQAKSFKAIWQTLFEVAKKHPEFLYLLVFYGLINFLSWQFGSVASMILLDMGYTASGIAITGGACKIAMAVGCLVPMFVLHHGISIRRCCYIFTAFVAFALATAICYNSIMMIAFMCGIILCYTTIEVSIERTLDNVSDKRIRGTAISLAMTFCTIFASSSIGLTGLIAQYSSYQAAFITITSIVIVLTLIVGFKLKEIDKI
;
A
#
# COMPACT_ATOMS: atom_id res chain seq x y z
N MET A 1 47.73 -1.30 -2.09
CA MET A 1 47.30 -2.12 -0.97
C MET A 1 45.86 -2.56 -1.23
N THR A 2 45.68 -3.73 -1.83
CA THR A 2 44.39 -4.32 -2.13
C THR A 2 44.01 -5.16 -0.93
N ILE A 3 43.21 -4.57 -0.04
CA ILE A 3 42.56 -5.33 1.03
C ILE A 3 41.48 -6.16 0.35
N ASN A 4 41.71 -7.44 0.23
CA ASN A 4 40.68 -8.46 -0.06
C ASN A 4 39.62 -8.37 1.03
N GLU A 5 38.56 -7.58 0.81
CA GLU A 5 37.34 -7.70 1.60
C GLU A 5 36.81 -9.13 1.37
N ILE A 6 37.07 -10.00 2.35
CA ILE A 6 36.50 -11.34 2.44
C ILE A 6 34.98 -11.14 2.39
N LYS A 7 34.38 -11.34 1.19
CA LYS A 7 32.92 -11.31 1.02
C LYS A 7 32.35 -12.36 1.96
N LYS A 8 31.77 -11.91 3.07
CA LYS A 8 31.06 -12.83 3.99
C LYS A 8 30.06 -13.64 3.18
N PRO A 9 29.97 -14.95 3.40
CA PRO A 9 29.04 -15.79 2.65
C PRO A 9 27.61 -15.24 2.83
N PHE A 10 26.82 -15.23 1.73
CA PHE A 10 25.43 -14.75 1.74
C PHE A 10 24.60 -15.58 2.73
N SER A 11 24.04 -14.92 3.74
CA SER A 11 23.11 -15.49 4.70
C SER A 11 21.70 -14.94 4.46
N PHE A 12 20.79 -15.80 4.00
CA PHE A 12 19.41 -15.43 3.74
C PHE A 12 18.69 -14.85 4.97
N PRO A 13 18.76 -15.46 6.18
CA PRO A 13 18.11 -14.89 7.35
C PRO A 13 18.63 -13.50 7.71
N ARG A 14 19.94 -13.31 7.67
CA ARG A 14 20.57 -12.02 7.97
C ARG A 14 20.12 -10.95 6.97
N PHE A 15 20.19 -11.25 5.68
CA PHE A 15 19.74 -10.33 4.62
C PHE A 15 18.28 -9.93 4.81
N LEU A 16 17.40 -10.89 5.11
CA LEU A 16 15.99 -10.63 5.30
C LEU A 16 15.74 -9.79 6.55
N THR A 17 16.41 -10.07 7.68
CA THR A 17 16.31 -9.27 8.90
C THR A 17 16.78 -7.82 8.67
N GLU A 18 17.89 -7.64 7.98
CA GLU A 18 18.41 -6.32 7.61
C GLU A 18 17.41 -5.55 6.73
N THR A 19 16.78 -6.22 5.75
CA THR A 19 15.78 -5.62 4.87
C THR A 19 14.51 -5.25 5.63
N ILE A 20 14.03 -6.10 6.51
CA ILE A 20 12.88 -5.84 7.37
C ILE A 20 13.17 -4.65 8.30
N SER A 21 14.37 -4.53 8.86
CA SER A 21 14.69 -3.49 9.82
C SER A 21 14.55 -2.08 9.25
N PHE A 22 15.00 -1.81 8.02
CA PHE A 22 14.80 -0.51 7.40
C PHE A 22 13.42 -0.34 6.76
N GLY A 23 12.78 -1.43 6.36
CA GLY A 23 11.41 -1.44 5.84
C GLY A 23 10.39 -1.14 6.94
N ALA A 24 10.50 -1.81 8.10
CA ALA A 24 9.57 -1.67 9.22
C ALA A 24 9.48 -0.23 9.76
N LEU A 25 10.63 0.38 9.98
CA LEU A 25 10.72 1.75 10.48
C LEU A 25 10.26 2.80 9.45
N HIS A 26 9.91 2.37 8.23
CA HIS A 26 9.34 3.26 7.21
C HIS A 26 7.99 3.86 7.61
N SER A 27 7.12 3.06 8.21
CA SER A 27 5.81 3.49 8.64
C SER A 27 5.87 3.93 10.09
N ALA A 28 6.24 5.18 10.29
CA ALA A 28 6.33 5.76 11.61
C ALA A 28 4.94 5.96 12.25
N LEU A 29 4.93 6.14 13.56
CA LEU A 29 3.72 6.23 14.41
C LEU A 29 2.70 7.26 13.93
N LEU A 30 3.14 8.40 13.40
CA LEU A 30 2.22 9.41 12.87
C LEU A 30 1.34 8.90 11.74
N CYS A 31 1.86 8.00 10.89
CA CYS A 31 1.07 7.46 9.78
C CYS A 31 -0.15 6.68 10.25
N THR A 32 -0.11 6.09 11.44
CA THR A 32 -1.20 5.30 12.01
C THR A 32 -2.39 6.15 12.45
N VAL A 33 -2.14 7.41 12.80
CA VAL A 33 -3.14 8.38 13.28
C VAL A 33 -3.24 9.62 12.38
N LEU A 34 -2.72 9.56 11.15
CA LEU A 34 -2.67 10.70 10.24
C LEU A 34 -4.05 11.27 9.93
N ILE A 35 -5.05 10.43 9.68
CA ILE A 35 -6.41 10.87 9.38
C ILE A 35 -7.04 11.57 10.59
N PRO A 36 -7.08 10.98 11.79
CA PRO A 36 -7.53 11.69 12.98
C PRO A 36 -6.76 12.99 13.25
N PHE A 37 -5.44 12.99 13.01
CA PHE A 37 -4.61 14.20 13.17
C PHE A 37 -5.08 15.33 12.25
N LEU A 38 -5.26 15.06 10.96
CA LEU A 38 -5.71 16.05 9.98
C LEU A 38 -7.16 16.49 10.24
N THR A 39 -8.05 15.57 10.62
CA THR A 39 -9.45 15.89 10.93
C THR A 39 -9.54 16.80 12.16
N ASN A 40 -8.81 16.48 13.23
CA ASN A 40 -8.81 17.27 14.45
C ASN A 40 -8.11 18.63 14.30
N SER A 41 -7.42 18.87 13.18
CA SER A 41 -6.81 20.15 12.87
C SER A 41 -7.77 21.17 12.23
N GLY A 42 -9.08 20.87 12.19
CA GLY A 42 -10.11 21.77 11.69
C GLY A 42 -10.25 21.84 10.17
N LEU A 43 -9.67 20.89 9.45
CA LEU A 43 -9.82 20.80 7.98
C LEU A 43 -11.25 20.40 7.59
N LEU A 44 -11.78 21.07 6.57
CA LEU A 44 -13.07 20.68 5.97
C LEU A 44 -12.96 19.30 5.29
N PRO A 45 -14.07 18.54 5.17
CA PRO A 45 -14.08 17.22 4.52
C PRO A 45 -13.45 17.22 3.12
N LEU A 46 -13.75 18.23 2.32
CA LEU A 46 -13.18 18.38 0.97
C LEU A 46 -11.66 18.63 1.03
N GLN A 47 -11.20 19.51 1.94
CA GLN A 47 -9.78 19.81 2.11
C GLN A 47 -8.99 18.55 2.51
N LEU A 48 -9.51 17.76 3.46
CA LEU A 48 -8.92 16.50 3.86
C LEU A 48 -8.82 15.52 2.69
N SER A 49 -9.88 15.40 1.90
CA SER A 49 -9.90 14.52 0.74
C SER A 49 -8.95 14.98 -0.37
N ILE A 50 -8.84 16.31 -0.61
CA ILE A 50 -7.84 16.86 -1.54
C ILE A 50 -6.42 16.51 -1.09
N ILE A 51 -6.10 16.64 0.19
CA ILE A 51 -4.79 16.29 0.75
C ILE A 51 -4.48 14.80 0.51
N LEU A 52 -5.41 13.91 0.83
CA LEU A 52 -5.23 12.47 0.67
C LEU A 52 -5.15 12.05 -0.81
N LEU A 53 -5.96 12.67 -1.68
CA LEU A 53 -5.93 12.49 -3.13
C LEU A 53 -4.58 12.95 -3.70
N ALA A 54 -4.15 14.15 -3.36
CA ALA A 54 -2.89 14.74 -3.82
C ALA A 54 -1.69 13.86 -3.43
N ARG A 55 -1.70 13.28 -2.21
CA ARG A 55 -0.70 12.29 -1.78
C ARG A 55 -0.61 11.08 -2.71
N LYS A 56 -1.76 10.57 -3.16
CA LYS A 56 -1.81 9.41 -4.06
C LYS A 56 -1.32 9.75 -5.46
N LEU A 57 -1.76 10.89 -5.99
CA LEU A 57 -1.37 11.33 -7.32
C LEU A 57 0.13 11.65 -7.41
N VAL A 58 0.67 12.37 -6.43
CA VAL A 58 2.11 12.68 -6.43
C VAL A 58 2.95 11.42 -6.29
N ARG A 59 2.49 10.45 -5.51
CA ARG A 59 3.13 9.13 -5.42
C ARG A 59 3.16 8.45 -6.78
N LEU A 60 2.01 8.38 -7.47
CA LEU A 60 1.90 7.77 -8.80
C LEU A 60 2.90 8.40 -9.80
N LEU A 61 2.97 9.73 -9.83
CA LEU A 61 3.90 10.46 -10.69
C LEU A 61 5.37 10.23 -10.32
N SER A 62 5.66 10.13 -9.03
CA SER A 62 7.02 9.96 -8.52
C SER A 62 7.54 8.52 -8.65
N ASP A 63 6.66 7.52 -8.72
CA ASP A 63 7.05 6.10 -8.75
C ASP A 63 7.95 5.77 -9.95
N SER A 64 7.67 6.31 -11.13
CA SER A 64 8.49 6.12 -12.33
C SER A 64 9.85 6.80 -12.21
N VAL A 65 9.90 8.01 -11.63
CA VAL A 65 11.15 8.77 -11.41
C VAL A 65 12.06 8.00 -10.44
N PHE A 66 11.51 7.52 -9.33
CA PHE A 66 12.28 6.72 -8.38
C PHE A 66 12.64 5.34 -8.92
N GLY A 67 11.84 4.76 -9.81
CA GLY A 67 12.19 3.53 -10.53
C GLY A 67 13.44 3.73 -11.38
N MET A 68 13.45 4.75 -12.23
CA MET A 68 14.62 5.10 -13.06
C MET A 68 15.86 5.46 -12.22
N ALA A 69 15.66 6.20 -11.12
CA ALA A 69 16.73 6.51 -10.19
C ALA A 69 17.31 5.28 -9.50
N PHE A 70 16.45 4.32 -9.13
CA PHE A 70 16.85 3.04 -8.53
C PHE A 70 17.72 2.23 -9.49
N ASP A 71 17.31 2.13 -10.76
CA ASP A 71 18.06 1.41 -11.79
C ASP A 71 19.41 2.09 -12.11
N LYS A 72 19.44 3.44 -12.14
CA LYS A 72 20.64 4.20 -12.48
C LYS A 72 21.64 4.34 -11.33
N PHE A 73 21.15 4.65 -10.14
CA PHE A 73 22.00 5.01 -8.99
C PHE A 73 22.07 3.91 -7.93
N GLY A 74 21.22 2.87 -8.05
CA GLY A 74 21.11 1.77 -7.10
C GLY A 74 20.22 2.07 -5.88
N PRO A 75 20.05 1.09 -4.99
CA PRO A 75 19.07 1.15 -3.88
C PRO A 75 19.42 2.22 -2.83
N LYS A 76 20.70 2.31 -2.45
CA LYS A 76 21.13 3.13 -1.30
C LYS A 76 20.79 4.62 -1.44
N PRO A 77 21.19 5.34 -2.52
CA PRO A 77 20.86 6.76 -2.65
C PRO A 77 19.36 7.00 -2.77
N VAL A 78 18.62 6.11 -3.44
CA VAL A 78 17.17 6.22 -3.60
C VAL A 78 16.46 6.11 -2.25
N PHE A 79 16.81 5.12 -1.44
CA PHE A 79 16.27 4.97 -0.11
C PHE A 79 16.63 6.14 0.80
N LEU A 80 17.88 6.65 0.76
CA LEU A 80 18.30 7.80 1.56
C LEU A 80 17.55 9.08 1.19
N ILE A 81 17.45 9.41 -0.09
CA ILE A 81 16.68 10.58 -0.55
C ILE A 81 15.24 10.49 -0.08
N GLY A 82 14.62 9.32 -0.21
CA GLY A 82 13.26 9.12 0.29
C GLY A 82 13.14 9.34 1.79
N ARG A 83 14.14 8.93 2.58
CA ARG A 83 14.14 9.17 4.03
C ARG A 83 14.31 10.65 4.39
N LEU A 84 15.16 11.35 3.70
CA LEU A 84 15.33 12.80 3.90
C LEU A 84 14.05 13.56 3.56
N LEU A 85 13.37 13.21 2.46
CA LEU A 85 12.06 13.77 2.13
C LEU A 85 11.01 13.44 3.21
N LYS A 86 11.03 12.21 3.76
CA LYS A 86 10.11 11.85 4.84
C LYS A 86 10.37 12.65 6.11
N LEU A 87 11.64 12.86 6.43
CA LEU A 87 12.05 13.68 7.57
C LEU A 87 11.58 15.14 7.39
N SER A 88 11.75 15.72 6.21
CA SER A 88 11.24 17.06 5.89
C SER A 88 9.72 17.15 6.04
N ALA A 89 8.98 16.11 5.63
CA ALA A 89 7.52 16.06 5.83
C ALA A 89 7.14 16.08 7.31
N TYR A 90 7.87 15.39 8.18
CA TYR A 90 7.60 15.42 9.62
C TYR A 90 7.86 16.78 10.23
N PHE A 91 8.90 17.50 9.81
CA PHE A 91 9.12 18.88 10.25
C PHE A 91 8.02 19.82 9.78
N LEU A 92 7.48 19.63 8.57
CA LEU A 92 6.33 20.40 8.10
C LEU A 92 5.08 20.17 8.97
N PHE A 93 4.85 18.95 9.48
CA PHE A 93 3.74 18.69 10.40
C PHE A 93 3.87 19.36 11.78
N LEU A 94 5.06 19.86 12.15
CA LEU A 94 5.27 20.64 13.37
C LEU A 94 4.98 22.13 13.19
N LEU A 95 4.84 22.60 11.95
CA LEU A 95 4.50 24.00 11.67
C LEU A 95 3.03 24.30 12.03
N PRO A 96 2.65 25.59 12.14
CA PRO A 96 1.27 25.96 12.39
C PRO A 96 0.28 25.31 11.44
N ALA A 97 -0.85 24.86 11.99
CA ALA A 97 -1.87 24.14 11.23
C ALA A 97 -2.49 25.04 10.16
N SER A 98 -2.30 24.69 8.88
CA SER A 98 -3.01 25.27 7.75
C SER A 98 -3.21 24.20 6.66
N PHE A 99 -4.17 24.45 5.78
CA PHE A 99 -4.40 23.56 4.64
C PHE A 99 -3.15 23.42 3.77
N GLU A 100 -2.49 24.54 3.47
CA GLU A 100 -1.31 24.59 2.60
C GLU A 100 -0.13 23.86 3.23
N THR A 101 0.12 24.05 4.53
CA THR A 101 1.19 23.38 5.27
C THR A 101 0.98 21.87 5.26
N TYR A 102 -0.23 21.40 5.53
CA TYR A 102 -0.52 19.99 5.53
C TYR A 102 -0.53 19.38 4.12
N LEU A 103 -1.02 20.13 3.13
CA LEU A 103 -0.94 19.70 1.73
C LEU A 103 0.53 19.51 1.34
N LEU A 104 1.41 20.47 1.62
CA LEU A 104 2.83 20.37 1.33
C LEU A 104 3.49 19.19 2.06
N ALA A 105 3.23 19.02 3.36
CA ALA A 105 3.76 17.92 4.15
C ALA A 105 3.37 16.56 3.58
N VAL A 106 2.11 16.42 3.17
CA VAL A 106 1.57 15.18 2.61
C VAL A 106 2.05 14.92 1.19
N LEU A 107 2.23 15.96 0.37
CA LEU A 107 2.88 15.84 -0.95
C LEU A 107 4.32 15.34 -0.82
N VAL A 108 5.14 15.98 0.01
CA VAL A 108 6.53 15.54 0.26
C VAL A 108 6.58 14.12 0.82
N SER A 109 5.65 13.77 1.74
CA SER A 109 5.51 12.40 2.25
C SER A 109 5.11 11.41 1.15
N GLY A 110 4.27 11.80 0.20
CA GLY A 110 3.86 11.00 -0.95
C GLY A 110 5.04 10.69 -1.88
N VAL A 111 5.83 11.71 -2.23
CA VAL A 111 7.08 11.56 -2.99
C VAL A 111 8.04 10.61 -2.27
N SER A 112 8.24 10.82 -0.97
CA SER A 112 9.08 9.95 -0.14
C SER A 112 8.67 8.48 -0.21
N TYR A 113 7.37 8.20 -0.18
CA TYR A 113 6.83 6.83 -0.20
C TYR A 113 7.22 6.09 -1.48
N SER A 114 7.27 6.77 -2.62
CA SER A 114 7.66 6.20 -3.92
C SER A 114 9.10 5.67 -3.94
N SER A 115 9.99 6.19 -3.08
CA SER A 115 11.37 5.70 -2.99
C SER A 115 11.50 4.28 -2.43
N ILE A 116 10.49 3.79 -1.70
CA ILE A 116 10.52 2.49 -1.02
C ILE A 116 9.50 1.53 -1.59
N TYR A 117 8.27 1.99 -1.84
CA TYR A 117 7.21 1.13 -2.33
C TYR A 117 7.59 0.48 -3.67
N GLY A 118 7.50 -0.84 -3.73
CA GLY A 118 7.93 -1.65 -4.87
C GLY A 118 9.45 -1.78 -5.03
N LYS A 119 10.26 -0.79 -4.56
CA LYS A 119 11.73 -0.81 -4.70
C LYS A 119 12.39 -1.78 -3.73
N VAL A 120 11.78 -2.03 -2.56
CA VAL A 120 12.26 -3.07 -1.64
C VAL A 120 12.09 -4.46 -2.25
N GLY A 121 10.98 -4.74 -2.94
CA GLY A 121 10.80 -5.99 -3.68
C GLY A 121 11.86 -6.18 -4.76
N ALA A 122 12.12 -5.14 -5.56
CA ALA A 122 13.19 -5.14 -6.55
C ALA A 122 14.58 -5.34 -5.91
N TYR A 123 14.85 -4.71 -4.77
CA TYR A 123 16.09 -4.90 -4.01
C TYR A 123 16.27 -6.34 -3.55
N ILE A 124 15.19 -6.95 -3.00
CA ILE A 124 15.19 -8.37 -2.57
C ILE A 124 15.46 -9.28 -3.78
N TYR A 125 14.72 -9.09 -4.88
CA TYR A 125 14.89 -9.89 -6.09
C TYR A 125 16.32 -9.81 -6.63
N ASN A 126 16.83 -8.61 -6.80
CA ASN A 126 18.15 -8.37 -7.35
C ASN A 126 19.26 -8.96 -6.48
N THR A 127 19.14 -8.83 -5.15
CA THR A 127 20.12 -9.40 -4.22
C THR A 127 20.10 -10.93 -4.25
N LEU A 128 18.91 -11.55 -4.29
CA LEU A 128 18.79 -13.01 -4.42
C LEU A 128 19.31 -13.51 -5.77
N SER A 129 19.04 -12.77 -6.85
CA SER A 129 19.54 -13.09 -8.20
C SER A 129 21.06 -13.04 -8.26
N ALA A 130 21.67 -12.00 -7.73
CA ALA A 130 23.13 -11.86 -7.66
C ALA A 130 23.81 -13.00 -6.85
N ASN A 131 23.07 -13.68 -5.98
CA ASN A 131 23.54 -14.82 -5.19
C ASN A 131 23.05 -16.18 -5.69
N GLY A 132 22.42 -16.25 -6.88
CA GLY A 132 21.89 -17.50 -7.48
C GLY A 132 20.73 -18.13 -6.69
N LYS A 133 20.00 -17.35 -5.88
CA LYS A 133 18.94 -17.83 -4.97
C LYS A 133 17.55 -17.24 -5.30
N VAL A 134 17.26 -17.01 -6.58
CA VAL A 134 15.97 -16.42 -7.01
C VAL A 134 14.76 -17.27 -6.58
N SER A 135 14.92 -18.59 -6.48
CA SER A 135 13.86 -19.48 -5.99
C SER A 135 13.34 -19.16 -4.59
N LEU A 136 14.13 -18.44 -3.78
CA LEU A 136 13.72 -17.97 -2.45
C LEU A 136 12.91 -16.66 -2.48
N TYR A 137 12.77 -15.99 -3.63
CA TYR A 137 12.10 -14.69 -3.74
C TYR A 137 10.64 -14.71 -3.24
N PRO A 138 9.77 -15.66 -3.64
CA PRO A 138 8.40 -15.70 -3.14
C PRO A 138 8.34 -15.85 -1.60
N ARG A 139 9.20 -16.72 -1.05
CA ARG A 139 9.30 -16.90 0.41
C ARG A 139 9.78 -15.63 1.11
N ALA A 140 10.79 -14.96 0.55
CA ALA A 140 11.31 -13.71 1.10
C ALA A 140 10.25 -12.61 1.15
N MET A 141 9.48 -12.45 0.07
CA MET A 141 8.41 -11.46 -0.01
C MET A 141 7.26 -11.76 0.95
N SER A 142 6.83 -13.00 1.06
CA SER A 142 5.78 -13.41 2.00
C SER A 142 6.19 -13.13 3.45
N ILE A 143 7.41 -13.50 3.85
CA ILE A 143 7.92 -13.22 5.20
C ILE A 143 8.06 -11.71 5.41
N TYR A 144 8.56 -10.97 4.41
CA TYR A 144 8.72 -9.53 4.49
C TYR A 144 7.37 -8.84 4.74
N TYR A 145 6.34 -9.11 3.94
CA TYR A 145 5.02 -8.51 4.11
C TYR A 145 4.35 -8.92 5.41
N PHE A 146 4.39 -10.19 5.77
CA PHE A 146 3.84 -10.67 7.05
C PHE A 146 4.45 -9.95 8.24
N VAL A 147 5.77 -9.91 8.34
CA VAL A 147 6.46 -9.26 9.46
C VAL A 147 6.22 -7.74 9.44
N MET A 148 6.20 -7.12 8.25
CA MET A 148 5.90 -5.69 8.10
C MET A 148 4.51 -5.35 8.63
N ASP A 149 3.48 -6.12 8.29
CA ASP A 149 2.12 -5.85 8.75
C ASP A 149 1.95 -6.10 10.26
N ILE A 150 2.61 -7.10 10.82
CA ILE A 150 2.64 -7.31 12.28
C ILE A 150 3.34 -6.15 13.01
N LEU A 151 4.46 -5.67 12.48
CA LEU A 151 5.16 -4.50 13.06
C LEU A 151 4.31 -3.23 12.92
N LEU A 152 3.61 -3.05 11.80
CA LEU A 152 2.67 -1.94 11.63
C LEU A 152 1.50 -2.05 12.60
N ALA A 153 0.94 -3.24 12.82
CA ALA A 153 -0.09 -3.45 13.84
C ALA A 153 0.41 -3.04 15.24
N SER A 154 1.62 -3.47 15.60
CA SER A 154 2.25 -3.08 16.86
C SER A 154 2.41 -1.56 16.99
N MET A 155 2.83 -0.88 15.91
CA MET A 155 2.92 0.59 15.87
C MET A 155 1.55 1.26 16.07
N HIS A 156 0.48 0.70 15.51
CA HIS A 156 -0.87 1.20 15.73
C HIS A 156 -1.27 1.12 17.21
N PHE A 157 -1.01 0.00 17.89
CA PHE A 157 -1.33 -0.14 19.32
C PHE A 157 -0.46 0.77 20.20
N VAL A 158 0.82 0.90 19.88
CA VAL A 158 1.73 1.84 20.58
C VAL A 158 1.27 3.27 20.38
N ALA A 159 0.91 3.66 19.15
CA ALA A 159 0.39 4.99 18.85
C ALA A 159 -0.90 5.27 19.62
N ALA A 160 -1.81 4.29 19.72
CA ALA A 160 -3.05 4.42 20.48
C ALA A 160 -2.81 4.72 21.96
N GLY A 161 -1.86 4.03 22.58
CA GLY A 161 -1.48 4.23 23.98
C GLY A 161 -0.80 5.58 24.20
N LEU A 162 0.19 5.92 23.39
CA LEU A 162 0.94 7.16 23.50
C LEU A 162 0.09 8.38 23.20
N PHE A 163 -0.80 8.31 22.20
CA PHE A 163 -1.71 9.41 21.88
C PHE A 163 -2.61 9.80 23.04
N LYS A 164 -3.15 8.82 23.77
CA LYS A 164 -4.03 9.04 24.91
C LYS A 164 -3.36 9.88 26.01
N ILE A 165 -2.06 9.76 26.17
CA ILE A 165 -1.28 10.39 27.26
C ILE A 165 -0.65 11.72 26.80
N TYR A 166 -0.06 11.73 25.59
CA TYR A 166 0.83 12.81 25.16
C TYR A 166 0.38 13.54 23.88
N GLY A 167 -0.72 13.12 23.27
CA GLY A 167 -1.24 13.74 22.04
C GLY A 167 -0.38 13.47 20.79
N TYR A 168 -0.57 14.29 19.75
CA TYR A 168 0.06 14.11 18.43
C TYR A 168 1.55 14.49 18.39
N ASN A 169 1.97 15.50 19.14
CA ASN A 169 3.35 16.02 19.05
C ASN A 169 4.39 14.95 19.40
N LEU A 170 4.15 14.17 20.45
CA LEU A 170 5.06 13.07 20.80
C LEU A 170 5.17 12.04 19.66
N LEU A 171 4.05 11.71 18.99
CA LEU A 171 4.07 10.77 17.86
C LEU A 171 4.90 11.30 16.70
N ILE A 172 4.87 12.62 16.44
CA ILE A 172 5.72 13.26 15.42
C ILE A 172 7.18 13.16 15.81
N TYR A 173 7.56 13.49 17.05
CA TYR A 173 8.96 13.40 17.51
C TYR A 173 9.50 11.97 17.47
N ILE A 174 8.73 10.98 17.90
CA ILE A 174 9.12 9.57 17.78
C ILE A 174 9.25 9.18 16.31
N SER A 175 8.36 9.65 15.43
CA SER A 175 8.44 9.39 13.99
C SER A 175 9.70 10.00 13.37
N ILE A 176 10.14 11.16 13.81
CA ILE A 176 11.41 11.78 13.41
C ILE A 176 12.58 10.89 13.87
N ALA A 177 12.61 10.48 15.13
CA ALA A 177 13.66 9.63 15.68
C ALA A 177 13.76 8.28 14.95
N MET A 178 12.62 7.63 14.70
CA MET A 178 12.53 6.38 13.91
C MET A 178 13.07 6.58 12.50
N ASN A 179 12.74 7.71 11.85
CA ASN A 179 13.22 7.99 10.50
C ASN A 179 14.73 8.23 10.46
N ILE A 180 15.30 8.94 11.44
CA ILE A 180 16.75 9.12 11.60
C ILE A 180 17.43 7.76 11.80
N THR A 181 16.89 6.92 12.68
CA THR A 181 17.39 5.54 12.88
C THR A 181 17.37 4.75 11.57
N THR A 182 16.31 4.89 10.78
CA THR A 182 16.22 4.23 9.46
C THR A 182 17.32 4.71 8.51
N VAL A 183 17.63 6.01 8.49
CA VAL A 183 18.74 6.55 7.68
C VAL A 183 20.05 5.88 8.08
N LEU A 184 20.35 5.79 9.37
CA LEU A 184 21.57 5.15 9.87
C LEU A 184 21.65 3.66 9.50
N ILE A 185 20.52 2.94 9.60
CA ILE A 185 20.44 1.53 9.18
C ILE A 185 20.72 1.40 7.67
N ILE A 186 20.07 2.21 6.82
CA ILE A 186 20.28 2.18 5.37
C ILE A 186 21.75 2.49 5.02
N MET A 187 22.33 3.48 5.66
CA MET A 187 23.73 3.83 5.45
C MET A 187 24.67 2.65 5.74
N ARG A 188 24.37 1.84 6.77
CA ARG A 188 25.19 0.72 7.20
C ARG A 188 24.95 -0.57 6.43
N VAL A 189 23.68 -0.85 6.10
CA VAL A 189 23.24 -2.18 5.62
C VAL A 189 23.09 -2.23 4.10
N VAL A 190 22.59 -1.17 3.46
CA VAL A 190 22.32 -1.18 2.03
C VAL A 190 23.61 -0.92 1.24
N PRO A 191 24.03 -1.83 0.32
CA PRO A 191 25.26 -1.68 -0.44
C PRO A 191 25.17 -0.54 -1.48
N ASN A 192 26.32 0.00 -1.86
CA ASN A 192 26.42 0.93 -2.97
C ASN A 192 26.18 0.21 -4.32
N ALA A 193 25.74 0.95 -5.35
CA ALA A 193 25.39 0.42 -6.67
C ALA A 193 26.52 -0.40 -7.33
N LYS A 194 27.78 0.01 -7.17
CA LYS A 194 28.95 -0.70 -7.72
C LYS A 194 29.12 -2.12 -7.16
N GLN A 195 28.58 -2.40 -5.98
CA GLN A 195 28.69 -3.72 -5.31
C GLN A 195 27.53 -4.65 -5.63
N SER A 196 26.42 -4.13 -6.17
CA SER A 196 25.18 -4.87 -6.34
C SER A 196 25.01 -5.57 -7.70
N GLY A 197 25.93 -5.37 -8.66
CA GLY A 197 25.85 -6.01 -10.00
C GLY A 197 24.63 -5.62 -10.85
N LEU A 198 23.92 -4.55 -10.49
CA LEU A 198 22.58 -4.18 -10.98
C LEU A 198 22.56 -3.44 -12.33
N HIS A 199 23.61 -3.51 -13.13
CA HIS A 199 23.81 -2.61 -14.28
C HIS A 199 22.98 -2.86 -15.55
N ASN A 200 22.04 -3.82 -15.60
CA ASN A 200 21.43 -4.25 -16.87
C ASN A 200 19.90 -4.15 -16.98
N TYR A 201 19.22 -3.30 -16.21
CA TYR A 201 17.79 -3.09 -16.44
C TYR A 201 17.55 -1.84 -17.29
N GLN A 202 17.20 -2.02 -18.57
CA GLN A 202 16.75 -0.90 -19.42
C GLN A 202 15.33 -0.49 -18.97
N ALA A 203 15.24 0.66 -18.29
CA ALA A 203 13.95 1.26 -17.95
C ALA A 203 13.16 1.54 -19.24
N LYS A 204 12.04 0.85 -19.43
CA LYS A 204 11.14 1.12 -20.55
C LYS A 204 10.51 2.49 -20.41
N SER A 205 10.44 3.27 -21.49
CA SER A 205 9.74 4.56 -21.54
C SER A 205 8.27 4.37 -21.16
N PHE A 206 7.69 5.35 -20.46
CA PHE A 206 6.27 5.40 -20.12
C PHE A 206 5.36 5.17 -21.35
N LYS A 207 5.73 5.73 -22.49
CA LYS A 207 5.05 5.52 -23.78
C LYS A 207 5.08 4.05 -24.22
N ALA A 208 6.22 3.36 -24.07
CA ALA A 208 6.34 1.94 -24.42
C ALA A 208 5.50 1.04 -23.48
N ILE A 209 5.35 1.44 -22.22
CA ILE A 209 4.47 0.76 -21.26
C ILE A 209 3.02 0.82 -21.73
N TRP A 210 2.52 2.01 -22.06
CA TRP A 210 1.14 2.20 -22.54
C TRP A 210 0.86 1.49 -23.88
N GLN A 211 1.81 1.52 -24.81
CA GLN A 211 1.69 0.80 -26.09
C GLN A 211 1.57 -0.71 -25.87
N THR A 212 2.45 -1.27 -25.04
CA THR A 212 2.40 -2.71 -24.69
C THR A 212 1.07 -3.10 -24.05
N LEU A 213 0.49 -2.20 -23.23
CA LEU A 213 -0.81 -2.37 -22.60
C LEU A 213 -1.94 -2.48 -23.61
N PHE A 214 -1.98 -1.51 -24.52
CA PHE A 214 -3.01 -1.48 -25.54
C PHE A 214 -2.98 -2.74 -26.41
N GLU A 215 -1.77 -3.24 -26.70
CA GLU A 215 -1.59 -4.49 -27.46
C GLU A 215 -2.06 -5.71 -26.67
N VAL A 216 -1.74 -5.79 -25.36
CA VAL A 216 -2.19 -6.90 -24.50
C VAL A 216 -3.71 -6.84 -24.29
N ALA A 217 -4.27 -5.68 -24.00
CA ALA A 217 -5.72 -5.51 -23.83
C ALA A 217 -6.49 -5.84 -25.13
N LYS A 218 -5.93 -5.57 -26.30
CA LYS A 218 -6.52 -5.91 -27.59
C LYS A 218 -6.47 -7.41 -27.90
N LYS A 219 -5.39 -8.10 -27.48
CA LYS A 219 -5.23 -9.55 -27.68
C LYS A 219 -5.98 -10.38 -26.62
N HIS A 220 -6.10 -9.87 -25.42
CA HIS A 220 -6.66 -10.55 -24.25
C HIS A 220 -7.67 -9.65 -23.53
N PRO A 221 -8.92 -9.51 -24.04
CA PRO A 221 -9.93 -8.67 -23.41
C PRO A 221 -10.26 -9.09 -21.96
N GLU A 222 -10.10 -10.37 -21.62
CA GLU A 222 -10.20 -10.90 -20.27
C GLU A 222 -9.21 -10.24 -19.29
N PHE A 223 -8.04 -9.86 -19.77
CA PHE A 223 -7.05 -9.13 -18.99
C PHE A 223 -7.57 -7.76 -18.54
N LEU A 224 -8.34 -7.07 -19.39
CA LEU A 224 -8.94 -5.79 -19.05
C LEU A 224 -9.98 -5.94 -17.93
N TYR A 225 -10.82 -6.98 -17.98
CA TYR A 225 -11.77 -7.27 -16.90
C TYR A 225 -11.07 -7.57 -15.58
N LEU A 226 -9.96 -8.30 -15.62
CA LEU A 226 -9.15 -8.58 -14.44
C LEU A 226 -8.55 -7.30 -13.83
N LEU A 227 -8.05 -6.38 -14.67
CA LEU A 227 -7.53 -5.08 -14.23
C LEU A 227 -8.62 -4.21 -13.60
N VAL A 228 -9.80 -4.14 -14.25
CA VAL A 228 -10.94 -3.38 -13.71
C VAL A 228 -11.39 -3.97 -12.39
N PHE A 229 -11.50 -5.30 -12.29
CA PHE A 229 -11.85 -5.96 -11.05
C PHE A 229 -10.84 -5.66 -9.94
N TYR A 230 -9.54 -5.75 -10.23
CA TYR A 230 -8.49 -5.41 -9.29
C TYR A 230 -8.57 -3.93 -8.86
N GLY A 231 -8.86 -3.03 -9.80
CA GLY A 231 -9.12 -1.61 -9.50
C GLY A 231 -10.30 -1.41 -8.55
N LEU A 232 -11.42 -2.10 -8.78
CA LEU A 232 -12.62 -2.01 -7.92
C LEU A 232 -12.36 -2.55 -6.51
N ILE A 233 -11.63 -3.65 -6.39
CA ILE A 233 -11.21 -4.19 -5.08
C ILE A 233 -10.32 -3.20 -4.35
N ASN A 234 -9.35 -2.60 -5.03
CA ASN A 234 -8.50 -1.57 -4.45
C ASN A 234 -9.29 -0.33 -4.04
N PHE A 235 -10.24 0.09 -4.87
CA PHE A 235 -11.16 1.18 -4.54
C PHE A 235 -11.85 0.93 -3.20
N LEU A 236 -12.46 -0.24 -3.04
CA LEU A 236 -13.15 -0.62 -1.81
C LEU A 236 -12.21 -0.77 -0.61
N SER A 237 -11.04 -1.38 -0.80
CA SER A 237 -10.05 -1.51 0.27
C SER A 237 -9.61 -0.14 0.83
N TRP A 238 -9.43 0.85 -0.03
CA TRP A 238 -9.11 2.22 0.41
C TRP A 238 -10.29 2.94 1.02
N GLN A 239 -11.50 2.69 0.52
CA GLN A 239 -12.74 3.18 1.13
C GLN A 239 -12.85 2.70 2.58
N PHE A 240 -12.64 1.40 2.82
CA PHE A 240 -12.65 0.83 4.17
C PHE A 240 -11.43 1.25 5.02
N GLY A 241 -10.28 1.46 4.44
CA GLY A 241 -9.08 1.88 5.18
C GLY A 241 -9.11 3.35 5.62
N SER A 242 -9.60 4.25 4.76
CA SER A 242 -9.53 5.69 5.00
C SER A 242 -10.87 6.28 5.41
N VAL A 243 -11.92 6.01 4.64
CA VAL A 243 -13.25 6.61 4.88
C VAL A 243 -13.93 6.02 6.11
N ALA A 244 -13.79 4.71 6.34
CA ALA A 244 -14.31 4.09 7.54
C ALA A 244 -13.72 4.68 8.82
N SER A 245 -12.44 5.12 8.79
CA SER A 245 -11.85 5.84 9.92
C SER A 245 -12.53 7.19 10.17
N MET A 246 -12.98 7.88 9.12
CA MET A 246 -13.72 9.14 9.23
C MET A 246 -15.13 8.90 9.79
N ILE A 247 -15.80 7.84 9.34
CA ILE A 247 -17.11 7.44 9.89
C ILE A 247 -17.01 7.07 11.36
N LEU A 248 -15.97 6.34 11.77
CA LEU A 248 -15.75 6.01 13.17
C LEU A 248 -15.50 7.26 14.02
N LEU A 249 -14.85 8.30 13.48
CA LEU A 249 -14.74 9.62 14.15
C LEU A 249 -16.13 10.27 14.34
N ASP A 250 -16.96 10.26 13.30
CA ASP A 250 -18.34 10.77 13.38
C ASP A 250 -19.20 9.98 14.39
N MET A 251 -18.91 8.69 14.58
CA MET A 251 -19.51 7.82 15.60
C MET A 251 -18.95 8.08 17.03
N GLY A 252 -18.05 9.05 17.20
CA GLY A 252 -17.47 9.40 18.49
C GLY A 252 -16.24 8.58 18.90
N TYR A 253 -15.65 7.80 18.00
CA TYR A 253 -14.39 7.11 18.28
C TYR A 253 -13.26 8.11 18.43
N THR A 254 -12.44 7.93 19.44
CA THR A 254 -11.23 8.71 19.64
C THR A 254 -10.13 8.32 18.65
N ALA A 255 -9.14 9.17 18.46
CA ALA A 255 -7.96 8.82 17.63
C ALA A 255 -7.26 7.53 18.13
N SER A 256 -7.26 7.28 19.45
CA SER A 256 -6.78 6.02 20.03
C SER A 256 -7.62 4.82 19.58
N GLY A 257 -8.95 4.93 19.60
CA GLY A 257 -9.85 3.88 19.12
C GLY A 257 -9.64 3.56 17.63
N ILE A 258 -9.45 4.58 16.79
CA ILE A 258 -9.15 4.42 15.37
C ILE A 258 -7.78 3.76 15.16
N ALA A 259 -6.77 4.13 15.95
CA ALA A 259 -5.48 3.46 15.88
C ALA A 259 -5.58 1.98 16.25
N ILE A 260 -6.34 1.63 17.29
CA ILE A 260 -6.61 0.21 17.65
C ILE A 260 -7.29 -0.54 16.49
N THR A 261 -8.32 0.07 15.88
CA THR A 261 -9.00 -0.50 14.70
C THR A 261 -8.01 -0.72 13.54
N GLY A 262 -7.17 0.28 13.27
CA GLY A 262 -6.11 0.16 12.27
C GLY A 262 -5.15 -1.00 12.56
N GLY A 263 -4.78 -1.20 13.82
CA GLY A 263 -3.96 -2.33 14.29
C GLY A 263 -4.63 -3.68 14.01
N ALA A 264 -5.92 -3.82 14.34
CA ALA A 264 -6.70 -5.01 14.05
C ALA A 264 -6.77 -5.31 12.55
N CYS A 265 -6.99 -4.28 11.72
CA CYS A 265 -6.95 -4.40 10.26
C CYS A 265 -5.57 -4.86 9.75
N LYS A 266 -4.48 -4.39 10.35
CA LYS A 266 -3.13 -4.81 9.98
C LYS A 266 -2.84 -6.27 10.36
N ILE A 267 -3.36 -6.76 11.48
CA ILE A 267 -3.31 -8.19 11.83
C ILE A 267 -4.09 -9.02 10.80
N ALA A 268 -5.30 -8.58 10.42
CA ALA A 268 -6.10 -9.25 9.40
C ALA A 268 -5.36 -9.29 8.05
N MET A 269 -4.65 -8.22 7.68
CA MET A 269 -3.81 -8.13 6.48
C MET A 269 -2.65 -9.14 6.53
N ALA A 270 -1.92 -9.21 7.66
CA ALA A 270 -0.85 -10.17 7.87
C ALA A 270 -1.35 -11.63 7.73
N VAL A 271 -2.49 -11.95 8.34
CA VAL A 271 -3.13 -13.27 8.19
C VAL A 271 -3.53 -13.50 6.74
N GLY A 272 -4.11 -12.50 6.06
CA GLY A 272 -4.48 -12.55 4.65
C GLY A 272 -3.30 -12.88 3.72
N CYS A 273 -2.09 -12.42 4.03
CA CYS A 273 -0.88 -12.79 3.28
C CYS A 273 -0.51 -14.27 3.39
N LEU A 274 -0.93 -14.96 4.45
CA LEU A 274 -0.67 -16.40 4.65
C LEU A 274 -1.73 -17.30 4.00
N VAL A 275 -2.97 -16.81 3.89
CA VAL A 275 -4.11 -17.58 3.34
C VAL A 275 -3.82 -18.15 1.93
N PRO A 276 -3.23 -17.42 0.98
CA PRO A 276 -2.90 -17.95 -0.33
C PRO A 276 -1.99 -19.17 -0.30
N MET A 277 -1.11 -19.26 0.69
CA MET A 277 -0.22 -20.43 0.84
C MET A 277 -1.00 -21.72 1.07
N PHE A 278 -2.14 -21.63 1.75
CA PHE A 278 -3.02 -22.77 2.07
C PHE A 278 -4.12 -22.97 1.03
N VAL A 279 -4.71 -21.88 0.53
CA VAL A 279 -5.90 -21.87 -0.32
C VAL A 279 -5.58 -22.10 -1.79
N LEU A 280 -4.44 -21.59 -2.29
CA LEU A 280 -4.04 -21.78 -3.69
C LEU A 280 -3.66 -23.22 -4.03
N HIS A 281 -3.37 -24.06 -3.04
CA HIS A 281 -3.24 -25.52 -3.25
C HIS A 281 -4.58 -26.19 -3.62
N HIS A 282 -5.73 -25.57 -3.29
CA HIS A 282 -7.06 -26.12 -3.48
C HIS A 282 -7.83 -25.52 -4.66
N GLY A 283 -7.17 -24.74 -5.54
CA GLY A 283 -7.76 -24.27 -6.81
C GLY A 283 -9.00 -23.39 -6.65
N ILE A 284 -8.98 -22.44 -5.70
CA ILE A 284 -10.09 -21.48 -5.59
C ILE A 284 -10.08 -20.55 -6.79
N SER A 285 -11.21 -20.53 -7.52
CA SER A 285 -11.39 -19.68 -8.68
C SER A 285 -11.51 -18.20 -8.27
N ILE A 286 -10.94 -17.28 -9.08
CA ILE A 286 -11.04 -15.82 -8.89
C ILE A 286 -12.50 -15.39 -8.77
N ARG A 287 -13.41 -16.03 -9.49
CA ARG A 287 -14.84 -15.76 -9.42
C ARG A 287 -15.43 -16.04 -8.05
N ARG A 288 -15.04 -17.15 -7.38
CA ARG A 288 -15.48 -17.43 -5.99
C ARG A 288 -14.95 -16.37 -5.03
N CYS A 289 -13.70 -15.96 -5.20
CA CYS A 289 -13.13 -14.85 -4.43
C CYS A 289 -13.92 -13.56 -4.62
N CYS A 290 -14.36 -13.27 -5.86
CA CYS A 290 -15.18 -12.10 -6.17
C CYS A 290 -16.51 -12.11 -5.39
N TYR A 291 -17.23 -13.21 -5.38
CA TYR A 291 -18.51 -13.33 -4.65
C TYR A 291 -18.34 -13.22 -3.14
N ILE A 292 -17.31 -13.87 -2.58
CA ILE A 292 -17.01 -13.79 -1.14
C ILE A 292 -16.70 -12.33 -0.78
N PHE A 293 -15.85 -11.66 -1.55
CA PHE A 293 -15.52 -10.26 -1.31
C PHE A 293 -16.76 -9.35 -1.41
N THR A 294 -17.57 -9.53 -2.45
CA THR A 294 -18.82 -8.75 -2.61
C THR A 294 -19.79 -8.97 -1.47
N ALA A 295 -19.91 -10.20 -0.96
CA ALA A 295 -20.73 -10.49 0.22
C ALA A 295 -20.22 -9.75 1.47
N PHE A 296 -18.91 -9.78 1.74
CA PHE A 296 -18.32 -9.03 2.85
C PHE A 296 -18.56 -7.52 2.73
N VAL A 297 -18.45 -6.97 1.52
CA VAL A 297 -18.70 -5.55 1.27
C VAL A 297 -20.16 -5.20 1.48
N ALA A 298 -21.10 -6.05 1.04
CA ALA A 298 -22.53 -5.86 1.27
C ALA A 298 -22.90 -5.90 2.76
N PHE A 299 -22.31 -6.82 3.52
CA PHE A 299 -22.48 -6.87 4.99
C PHE A 299 -21.89 -5.62 5.65
N ALA A 300 -20.72 -5.15 5.26
CA ALA A 300 -20.14 -3.94 5.79
C ALA A 300 -20.98 -2.70 5.47
N LEU A 301 -21.59 -2.66 4.29
CA LEU A 301 -22.56 -1.62 3.93
C LEU A 301 -23.79 -1.66 4.84
N ALA A 302 -24.36 -2.85 5.08
CA ALA A 302 -25.49 -3.01 6.00
C ALA A 302 -25.16 -2.53 7.41
N THR A 303 -23.96 -2.83 7.93
CA THR A 303 -23.52 -2.36 9.26
C THR A 303 -23.30 -0.86 9.33
N ALA A 304 -22.85 -0.24 8.25
CA ALA A 304 -22.72 1.22 8.17
C ALA A 304 -24.09 1.90 8.13
N ILE A 305 -25.09 1.29 7.47
CA ILE A 305 -26.48 1.77 7.46
C ILE A 305 -27.08 1.66 8.87
N CYS A 306 -26.86 0.54 9.55
CA CYS A 306 -27.37 0.31 10.92
C CYS A 306 -26.61 1.09 12.00
N TYR A 307 -25.55 1.82 11.64
CA TYR A 307 -24.69 2.58 12.57
C TYR A 307 -24.07 1.71 13.68
N ASN A 308 -23.73 0.47 13.35
CA ASN A 308 -23.12 -0.48 14.29
C ASN A 308 -21.60 -0.53 14.11
N SER A 309 -20.88 0.18 14.96
CA SER A 309 -19.42 0.35 14.87
C SER A 309 -18.64 -0.96 15.08
N ILE A 310 -19.08 -1.83 15.99
CA ILE A 310 -18.37 -3.09 16.29
C ILE A 310 -18.45 -4.03 15.08
N MET A 311 -19.64 -4.21 14.51
CA MET A 311 -19.81 -5.01 13.32
C MET A 311 -19.06 -4.41 12.12
N MET A 312 -19.08 -3.06 11.96
CA MET A 312 -18.35 -2.39 10.91
C MET A 312 -16.83 -2.68 10.99
N ILE A 313 -16.24 -2.64 12.19
CA ILE A 313 -14.83 -2.98 12.40
C ILE A 313 -14.55 -4.45 12.06
N ALA A 314 -15.41 -5.37 12.48
CA ALA A 314 -15.27 -6.79 12.19
C ALA A 314 -15.30 -7.05 10.67
N PHE A 315 -16.24 -6.43 9.95
CA PHE A 315 -16.31 -6.55 8.50
C PHE A 315 -15.15 -5.84 7.77
N MET A 316 -14.65 -4.72 8.29
CA MET A 316 -13.41 -4.10 7.78
C MET A 316 -12.24 -5.08 7.81
N CYS A 317 -12.03 -5.76 8.94
CA CYS A 317 -10.99 -6.78 9.05
C CYS A 317 -11.20 -7.93 8.05
N GLY A 318 -12.43 -8.39 7.88
CA GLY A 318 -12.80 -9.43 6.90
C GLY A 318 -12.53 -8.99 5.45
N ILE A 319 -12.91 -7.76 5.08
CA ILE A 319 -12.67 -7.20 3.75
C ILE A 319 -11.17 -7.09 3.45
N ILE A 320 -10.38 -6.62 4.41
CA ILE A 320 -8.93 -6.49 4.26
C ILE A 320 -8.26 -7.86 4.12
N LEU A 321 -8.71 -8.86 4.89
CA LEU A 321 -8.23 -10.23 4.78
C LEU A 321 -8.56 -10.81 3.39
N CYS A 322 -9.79 -10.66 2.92
CA CYS A 322 -10.19 -11.08 1.58
C CYS A 322 -9.42 -10.32 0.49
N TYR A 323 -9.21 -9.00 0.66
CA TYR A 323 -8.46 -8.17 -0.26
C TYR A 323 -7.04 -8.70 -0.48
N THR A 324 -6.28 -8.95 0.59
CA THR A 324 -4.90 -9.44 0.47
C THR A 324 -4.83 -10.84 -0.15
N THR A 325 -5.80 -11.70 0.15
CA THR A 325 -5.91 -13.02 -0.48
C THR A 325 -6.15 -12.92 -1.99
N ILE A 326 -7.03 -12.00 -2.40
CA ILE A 326 -7.38 -11.79 -3.81
C ILE A 326 -6.22 -11.11 -4.56
N GLU A 327 -5.57 -10.12 -3.94
CA GLU A 327 -4.41 -9.42 -4.51
C GLU A 327 -3.33 -10.40 -4.94
N VAL A 328 -2.93 -11.31 -4.07
CA VAL A 328 -1.94 -12.35 -4.38
C VAL A 328 -2.44 -13.29 -5.49
N SER A 329 -3.74 -13.61 -5.51
CA SER A 329 -4.33 -14.48 -6.55
C SER A 329 -4.36 -13.79 -7.91
N ILE A 330 -4.67 -12.50 -7.96
CA ILE A 330 -4.66 -11.70 -9.20
C ILE A 330 -3.23 -11.54 -9.72
N GLU A 331 -2.26 -11.22 -8.86
CA GLU A 331 -0.86 -11.11 -9.26
C GLU A 331 -0.38 -12.41 -9.91
N ARG A 332 -0.72 -13.57 -9.33
CA ARG A 332 -0.39 -14.87 -9.92
C ARG A 332 -1.06 -15.09 -11.27
N THR A 333 -2.32 -14.69 -11.42
CA THR A 333 -3.04 -14.84 -12.71
C THR A 333 -2.47 -13.90 -13.76
N LEU A 334 -2.15 -12.66 -13.38
CA LEU A 334 -1.44 -11.73 -14.27
C LEU A 334 -0.10 -12.29 -14.72
N ASP A 335 0.61 -12.97 -13.82
CA ASP A 335 1.85 -13.67 -14.14
C ASP A 335 1.68 -14.80 -15.16
N ASN A 336 0.59 -15.56 -15.07
CA ASN A 336 0.31 -16.69 -15.97
C ASN A 336 -0.17 -16.24 -17.35
N VAL A 337 -0.99 -15.17 -17.41
CA VAL A 337 -1.54 -14.62 -18.66
C VAL A 337 -0.53 -13.74 -19.39
N SER A 338 0.46 -13.19 -18.68
CA SER A 338 1.45 -12.28 -19.26
C SER A 338 2.65 -13.06 -19.83
N ASP A 339 3.04 -12.76 -21.07
CA ASP A 339 4.33 -13.22 -21.61
C ASP A 339 5.47 -12.76 -20.65
N LYS A 340 6.44 -13.63 -20.42
CA LYS A 340 7.61 -13.34 -19.55
C LYS A 340 8.29 -12.01 -19.87
N ARG A 341 8.22 -11.56 -21.14
CA ARG A 341 8.79 -10.29 -21.62
C ARG A 341 8.03 -9.04 -21.14
N ILE A 342 6.74 -9.17 -20.83
CA ILE A 342 5.84 -8.05 -20.48
C ILE A 342 5.32 -8.12 -19.05
N ARG A 343 5.68 -9.16 -18.30
CA ARG A 343 5.22 -9.43 -16.93
C ARG A 343 5.39 -8.23 -16.01
N GLY A 344 6.59 -7.65 -15.93
CA GLY A 344 6.85 -6.47 -15.09
C GLY A 344 6.04 -5.25 -15.52
N THR A 345 5.79 -5.11 -16.82
CA THR A 345 4.94 -4.05 -17.37
C THR A 345 3.47 -4.26 -16.98
N ALA A 346 2.95 -5.49 -17.07
CA ALA A 346 1.58 -5.82 -16.71
C ALA A 346 1.30 -5.55 -15.23
N ILE A 347 2.20 -5.96 -14.34
CA ILE A 347 2.09 -5.70 -12.89
C ILE A 347 2.15 -4.19 -12.60
N SER A 348 3.12 -3.46 -13.17
CA SER A 348 3.24 -2.01 -12.98
C SER A 348 1.98 -1.26 -13.39
N LEU A 349 1.32 -1.75 -14.40
CA LEU A 349 0.10 -1.20 -14.94
C LEU A 349 -1.10 -1.49 -14.08
N ALA A 350 -1.25 -2.74 -13.61
CA ALA A 350 -2.25 -3.11 -12.64
C ALA A 350 -2.16 -2.20 -11.41
N MET A 351 -0.95 -1.97 -10.89
CA MET A 351 -0.71 -1.05 -9.77
C MET A 351 -1.07 0.40 -10.09
N THR A 352 -0.83 0.87 -11.32
CA THR A 352 -1.25 2.21 -11.77
C THR A 352 -2.77 2.33 -11.78
N PHE A 353 -3.49 1.37 -12.37
CA PHE A 353 -4.95 1.31 -12.33
C PHE A 353 -5.48 1.30 -10.90
N CYS A 354 -4.95 0.44 -10.05
CA CYS A 354 -5.32 0.38 -8.63
C CYS A 354 -5.13 1.72 -7.93
N THR A 355 -4.05 2.43 -8.22
CA THR A 355 -3.78 3.74 -7.62
C THR A 355 -4.78 4.79 -8.11
N ILE A 356 -5.15 4.78 -9.40
CA ILE A 356 -6.16 5.70 -9.96
C ILE A 356 -7.52 5.43 -9.30
N PHE A 357 -7.98 4.19 -9.24
CA PHE A 357 -9.24 3.82 -8.59
C PHE A 357 -9.27 4.18 -7.11
N ALA A 358 -8.20 3.86 -6.38
CA ALA A 358 -8.06 4.22 -4.96
C ALA A 358 -8.06 5.73 -4.73
N SER A 359 -7.47 6.50 -5.64
CA SER A 359 -7.47 7.97 -5.59
C SER A 359 -8.86 8.54 -5.85
N SER A 360 -9.56 8.02 -6.86
CA SER A 360 -10.93 8.41 -7.19
C SER A 360 -11.90 8.14 -6.02
N SER A 361 -11.72 7.02 -5.31
CA SER A 361 -12.50 6.69 -4.11
C SER A 361 -12.46 7.81 -3.07
N ILE A 362 -11.25 8.26 -2.73
CA ILE A 362 -11.03 9.30 -1.72
C ILE A 362 -11.61 10.64 -2.18
N GLY A 363 -11.35 11.02 -3.43
CA GLY A 363 -11.83 12.28 -4.00
C GLY A 363 -13.36 12.38 -4.03
N LEU A 364 -14.02 11.34 -4.53
CA LEU A 364 -15.49 11.26 -4.58
C LEU A 364 -16.12 11.29 -3.19
N THR A 365 -15.51 10.59 -2.24
CA THR A 365 -16.00 10.60 -0.86
C THR A 365 -15.97 12.01 -0.26
N GLY A 366 -14.86 12.72 -0.41
CA GLY A 366 -14.76 14.08 0.11
C GLY A 366 -15.73 15.05 -0.54
N LEU A 367 -15.94 14.91 -1.86
CA LEU A 367 -16.91 15.73 -2.58
C LEU A 367 -18.34 15.51 -2.07
N ILE A 368 -18.76 14.26 -1.89
CA ILE A 368 -20.10 13.96 -1.38
C ILE A 368 -20.21 14.34 0.09
N ALA A 369 -19.19 14.05 0.92
CA ALA A 369 -19.20 14.35 2.34
C ALA A 369 -19.25 15.86 2.63
N GLN A 370 -18.77 16.71 1.72
CA GLN A 370 -18.86 18.16 1.85
C GLN A 370 -20.31 18.66 1.88
N TYR A 371 -21.21 17.97 1.16
CA TYR A 371 -22.64 18.36 1.03
C TYR A 371 -23.56 17.47 1.87
N SER A 372 -23.05 16.41 2.49
CA SER A 372 -23.86 15.47 3.27
C SER A 372 -23.09 14.99 4.52
N SER A 373 -22.67 13.74 4.54
CA SER A 373 -21.85 13.13 5.59
C SER A 373 -20.90 12.08 5.01
N TYR A 374 -19.86 11.72 5.76
CA TYR A 374 -18.98 10.62 5.37
C TYR A 374 -19.75 9.29 5.27
N GLN A 375 -20.75 9.09 6.12
CA GLN A 375 -21.61 7.90 6.07
C GLN A 375 -22.41 7.84 4.76
N ALA A 376 -23.08 8.94 4.38
CA ALA A 376 -23.85 9.02 3.15
C ALA A 376 -22.96 8.82 1.91
N ALA A 377 -21.78 9.46 1.90
CA ALA A 377 -20.77 9.26 0.85
C ALA A 377 -20.35 7.80 0.74
N PHE A 378 -20.05 7.17 1.88
CA PHE A 378 -19.64 5.76 1.95
C PHE A 378 -20.73 4.84 1.42
N ILE A 379 -21.98 4.99 1.87
CA ILE A 379 -23.12 4.18 1.43
C ILE A 379 -23.31 4.30 -0.07
N THR A 380 -23.38 5.53 -0.59
CA THR A 380 -23.62 5.79 -2.01
C THR A 380 -22.54 5.16 -2.88
N ILE A 381 -21.28 5.45 -2.59
CA ILE A 381 -20.14 4.98 -3.39
C ILE A 381 -20.00 3.46 -3.30
N THR A 382 -20.11 2.90 -2.09
CA THR A 382 -19.97 1.45 -1.90
C THR A 382 -21.07 0.68 -2.62
N SER A 383 -22.31 1.17 -2.62
CA SER A 383 -23.44 0.58 -3.36
C SER A 383 -23.17 0.52 -4.86
N ILE A 384 -22.68 1.63 -5.45
CA ILE A 384 -22.33 1.68 -6.88
C ILE A 384 -21.23 0.65 -7.19
N VAL A 385 -20.20 0.60 -6.37
CA VAL A 385 -19.06 -0.31 -6.62
C VAL A 385 -19.44 -1.76 -6.44
N ILE A 386 -20.34 -2.11 -5.52
CA ILE A 386 -20.90 -3.47 -5.41
C ILE A 386 -21.54 -3.89 -6.74
N VAL A 387 -22.39 -3.05 -7.32
CA VAL A 387 -23.05 -3.35 -8.60
C VAL A 387 -22.02 -3.55 -9.70
N LEU A 388 -21.04 -2.64 -9.81
CA LEU A 388 -19.96 -2.77 -10.80
C LEU A 388 -19.14 -4.05 -10.59
N THR A 389 -18.82 -4.41 -9.35
CA THR A 389 -18.06 -5.62 -9.02
C THR A 389 -18.81 -6.88 -9.41
N LEU A 390 -20.15 -6.90 -9.22
CA LEU A 390 -21.00 -8.01 -9.66
C LEU A 390 -21.01 -8.13 -11.18
N ILE A 391 -21.18 -7.01 -11.91
CA ILE A 391 -21.18 -7.00 -13.39
C ILE A 391 -19.86 -7.54 -13.93
N VAL A 392 -18.73 -7.07 -13.39
CA VAL A 392 -17.40 -7.54 -13.80
C VAL A 392 -17.20 -9.01 -13.41
N GLY A 393 -17.65 -9.44 -12.22
CA GLY A 393 -17.58 -10.82 -11.77
C GLY A 393 -18.30 -11.82 -12.69
N PHE A 394 -19.42 -11.41 -13.31
CA PHE A 394 -20.09 -12.23 -14.32
C PHE A 394 -19.24 -12.43 -15.58
N LYS A 395 -18.48 -11.41 -15.99
CA LYS A 395 -17.58 -11.47 -17.15
C LYS A 395 -16.31 -12.29 -16.89
N LEU A 396 -15.87 -12.39 -15.65
CA LEU A 396 -14.72 -13.21 -15.26
C LEU A 396 -14.95 -14.74 -15.38
N LYS A 397 -16.16 -15.19 -15.71
CA LYS A 397 -16.49 -16.60 -15.92
C LYS A 397 -15.61 -17.28 -17.00
N GLU A 398 -15.11 -16.50 -17.94
CA GLU A 398 -14.29 -17.01 -19.04
C GLU A 398 -12.82 -17.22 -18.64
N ILE A 399 -12.33 -16.51 -17.62
CA ILE A 399 -10.94 -16.59 -17.15
C ILE A 399 -10.69 -17.86 -16.32
N ASP A 400 -11.71 -18.39 -15.63
CA ASP A 400 -11.58 -19.62 -14.84
C ASP A 400 -11.32 -20.87 -15.72
N LYS A 401 -11.33 -20.72 -17.05
CA LYS A 401 -11.06 -21.79 -18.02
C LYS A 401 -9.63 -21.80 -18.56
N ILE A 402 -8.84 -20.75 -18.25
CA ILE A 402 -7.44 -20.59 -18.59
C ILE A 402 -6.56 -21.00 -17.42
#